data_5679936a82acdb4838b0db2c9db1840e
#
_entry.id   5679936a82acdb4838b0db2c9db1840e
#
_cell.length_a   1.000
_cell.length_b   1.000
_cell.length_c   1.000
_cell.angle_alpha   90.00
_cell.angle_beta   90.00
_cell.angle_gamma   90.00
#
_symmetry.space_group_name_H-M   'P 1'
#
loop_
_entity.id
_entity.type
_entity.pdbx_description
1 polymer ?
#
loop_
_entity_poly.entity_id
_entity_poly.type
_entity_poly.pdbx_seq_one_letter_code
_entity_poly.pdbx_strand_id
1 'polypeptide(L)'
;TRVGGKHTRLVNVRVLAATNRNLENAIRQNAFREDLYYRLNVFTLNVPPLRERSSDIALLINHFLDHFVASLGRGPLRVTDRAMDVLLGYPWPGNIRELENVIERMVHMSQGVPSIDIDVLPANILNHEGIPGGVPRPAVPRGLLSHQEKETIVRALQEAGGNIRATAKALGISRSGLYVKMRRFGLSPDECR
;
A
#
# COMPACT_ATOMS: atom_id res chain seq x y z
N THR A 1 28.95 -7.43 33.12
CA THR A 1 28.33 -7.75 34.43
C THR A 1 26.82 -7.81 34.29
N ARG A 2 26.16 -8.74 34.97
CA ARG A 2 24.67 -8.69 35.08
C ARG A 2 24.28 -7.41 35.81
N VAL A 3 23.17 -6.80 35.42
CA VAL A 3 22.62 -5.63 36.14
C VAL A 3 22.42 -6.02 37.62
N GLY A 4 23.09 -5.31 38.56
CA GLY A 4 23.12 -5.64 39.96
C GLY A 4 24.07 -6.79 40.37
N GLY A 5 24.81 -7.37 39.46
CA GLY A 5 25.76 -8.45 39.74
C GLY A 5 27.13 -7.96 40.17
N LYS A 6 27.74 -8.66 41.11
CA LYS A 6 29.14 -8.35 41.63
C LYS A 6 30.22 -9.01 40.80
N HIS A 7 29.92 -9.93 39.90
CA HIS A 7 30.94 -10.69 39.14
C HIS A 7 30.84 -10.41 37.65
N THR A 8 31.99 -10.11 37.04
CA THR A 8 32.14 -9.97 35.60
C THR A 8 32.30 -11.36 34.96
N ARG A 9 31.50 -11.66 33.93
CA ARG A 9 31.67 -12.84 33.08
C ARG A 9 32.24 -12.42 31.73
N LEU A 10 33.33 -13.06 31.31
CA LEU A 10 33.83 -12.95 29.95
C LEU A 10 32.88 -13.72 29.02
N VAL A 11 32.41 -13.07 27.99
CA VAL A 11 31.56 -13.67 26.96
C VAL A 11 32.16 -13.35 25.59
N ASN A 12 32.08 -14.34 24.67
CA ASN A 12 32.47 -14.12 23.29
C ASN A 12 31.18 -13.94 22.49
N VAL A 13 30.87 -12.71 22.08
CA VAL A 13 29.67 -12.34 21.35
C VAL A 13 30.00 -11.43 20.17
N ARG A 14 29.26 -11.59 19.08
CA ARG A 14 29.24 -10.64 17.97
C ARG A 14 28.10 -9.64 18.20
N VAL A 15 28.43 -8.35 18.23
CA VAL A 15 27.45 -7.27 18.37
C VAL A 15 27.09 -6.74 16.99
N LEU A 16 25.79 -6.73 16.68
CA LEU A 16 25.20 -6.12 15.51
C LEU A 16 24.26 -5.02 15.99
N ALA A 17 24.48 -3.79 15.55
CA ALA A 17 23.63 -2.65 15.83
C ALA A 17 22.99 -2.15 14.54
N ALA A 18 21.72 -1.76 14.59
CA ALA A 18 21.01 -1.20 13.44
C ALA A 18 20.21 0.03 13.87
N THR A 19 20.21 1.05 13.03
CA THR A 19 19.43 2.27 13.22
C THR A 19 19.08 2.89 11.89
N ASN A 20 17.95 3.58 11.83
CA ASN A 20 17.55 4.45 10.72
C ASN A 20 17.83 5.93 11.02
N ARG A 21 18.40 6.25 12.18
CA ARG A 21 18.72 7.62 12.62
C ARG A 21 20.10 8.03 12.15
N ASN A 22 20.25 9.30 11.79
CA ASN A 22 21.57 9.90 11.61
C ASN A 22 22.20 10.13 12.99
N LEU A 23 23.11 9.23 13.37
CA LEU A 23 23.75 9.27 14.68
C LEU A 23 24.69 10.47 14.86
N GLU A 24 25.33 10.95 13.79
CA GLU A 24 26.19 12.15 13.85
C GLU A 24 25.38 13.40 14.22
N ASN A 25 24.18 13.56 13.66
CA ASN A 25 23.27 14.62 14.04
C ASN A 25 22.76 14.43 15.50
N ALA A 26 22.50 13.21 15.91
CA ALA A 26 22.10 12.91 17.29
C ALA A 26 23.21 13.25 18.30
N ILE A 27 24.48 13.02 17.95
CA ILE A 27 25.64 13.43 18.77
C ILE A 27 25.70 14.95 18.89
N ARG A 28 25.59 15.68 17.76
CA ARG A 28 25.58 17.16 17.76
C ARG A 28 24.47 17.75 18.65
N GLN A 29 23.36 17.02 18.75
CA GLN A 29 22.21 17.40 19.59
C GLN A 29 22.28 16.87 21.03
N ASN A 30 23.41 16.25 21.43
CA ASN A 30 23.59 15.58 22.73
C ASN A 30 22.53 14.46 23.01
N ALA A 31 21.88 13.94 21.97
CA ALA A 31 20.88 12.87 22.07
C ALA A 31 21.51 11.47 21.93
N PHE A 32 22.77 11.38 21.58
CA PHE A 32 23.53 10.13 21.53
C PHE A 32 24.98 10.36 21.97
N ARG A 33 25.52 9.41 22.71
CA ARG A 33 26.90 9.53 23.24
C ARG A 33 27.93 9.25 22.15
N GLU A 34 28.93 10.12 22.04
CA GLU A 34 29.99 10.03 21.06
C GLU A 34 30.90 8.82 21.32
N ASP A 35 31.23 8.52 22.60
CA ASP A 35 32.05 7.37 22.96
C ASP A 35 31.40 6.03 22.56
N LEU A 36 30.10 5.92 22.69
CA LEU A 36 29.33 4.75 22.27
C LEU A 36 29.30 4.62 20.75
N TYR A 37 29.15 5.75 20.04
CA TYR A 37 29.18 5.76 18.57
C TYR A 37 30.49 5.15 18.04
N TYR A 38 31.65 5.60 18.50
CA TYR A 38 32.92 5.08 18.03
C TYR A 38 33.17 3.61 18.40
N ARG A 39 32.58 3.12 19.49
CA ARG A 39 32.65 1.70 19.85
C ARG A 39 31.79 0.81 18.96
N LEU A 40 30.66 1.30 18.48
CA LEU A 40 29.73 0.55 17.63
C LEU A 40 30.07 0.69 16.15
N ASN A 41 30.54 1.85 15.71
CA ASN A 41 30.78 2.19 14.32
C ASN A 41 32.17 1.75 13.82
N VAL A 42 32.51 0.50 14.05
CA VAL A 42 33.74 -0.10 13.52
C VAL A 42 33.60 -0.53 12.07
N PHE A 43 32.43 -1.06 11.74
CA PHE A 43 32.07 -1.54 10.39
C PHE A 43 30.67 -1.10 10.06
N THR A 44 30.53 -0.17 9.11
CA THR A 44 29.22 0.35 8.70
C THR A 44 28.78 -0.31 7.41
N LEU A 45 27.55 -0.88 7.44
CA LEU A 45 26.86 -1.36 6.26
C LEU A 45 25.66 -0.43 5.98
N ASN A 46 25.73 0.25 4.86
CA ASN A 46 24.63 1.11 4.40
C ASN A 46 23.66 0.29 3.56
N VAL A 47 22.42 0.15 4.02
CA VAL A 47 21.35 -0.53 3.28
C VAL A 47 20.57 0.53 2.51
N PRO A 48 20.64 0.56 1.18
CA PRO A 48 19.90 1.56 0.39
C PRO A 48 18.39 1.36 0.54
N PRO A 49 17.60 2.43 0.53
CA PRO A 49 16.15 2.34 0.54
C PRO A 49 15.62 1.72 -0.76
N LEU A 50 14.38 1.22 -0.73
CA LEU A 50 13.79 0.48 -1.83
C LEU A 50 13.69 1.30 -3.14
N ARG A 51 13.47 2.61 -3.03
CA ARG A 51 13.47 3.55 -4.19
C ARG A 51 14.79 3.60 -4.97
N GLU A 52 15.92 3.25 -4.34
CA GLU A 52 17.25 3.24 -4.96
C GLU A 52 17.59 1.88 -5.60
N ARG A 53 16.70 0.89 -5.45
CA ARG A 53 16.81 -0.45 -6.03
C ARG A 53 15.46 -0.90 -6.63
N SER A 54 14.98 -0.10 -7.55
CA SER A 54 13.69 -0.28 -8.21
C SER A 54 13.56 -1.62 -8.95
N SER A 55 14.69 -2.20 -9.41
CA SER A 55 14.72 -3.54 -10.00
C SER A 55 14.22 -4.64 -9.06
N ASP A 56 14.37 -4.44 -7.74
CA ASP A 56 13.98 -5.44 -6.76
C ASP A 56 12.49 -5.40 -6.46
N ILE A 57 11.81 -4.27 -6.76
CA ILE A 57 10.39 -4.08 -6.44
C ILE A 57 9.53 -5.15 -7.11
N ALA A 58 9.72 -5.39 -8.42
CA ALA A 58 8.96 -6.39 -9.15
C ALA A 58 9.16 -7.81 -8.59
N LEU A 59 10.40 -8.14 -8.23
CA LEU A 59 10.72 -9.45 -7.63
C LEU A 59 10.06 -9.61 -6.26
N LEU A 60 10.10 -8.56 -5.43
CA LEU A 60 9.48 -8.56 -4.11
C LEU A 60 7.95 -8.63 -4.19
N ILE A 61 7.32 -7.93 -5.15
CA ILE A 61 5.87 -8.02 -5.40
C ILE A 61 5.47 -9.47 -5.69
N ASN A 62 6.16 -10.13 -6.62
CA ASN A 62 5.86 -11.50 -6.97
C ASN A 62 6.09 -12.45 -5.79
N HIS A 63 7.18 -12.28 -5.06
CA HIS A 63 7.50 -13.09 -3.88
C HIS A 63 6.40 -12.98 -2.81
N PHE A 64 6.00 -11.77 -2.44
CA PHE A 64 4.94 -11.58 -1.45
C PHE A 64 3.58 -12.04 -1.95
N LEU A 65 3.29 -11.83 -3.23
CA LEU A 65 2.06 -12.31 -3.85
C LEU A 65 1.94 -13.84 -3.72
N ASP A 66 2.98 -14.57 -4.13
CA ASP A 66 3.02 -16.03 -4.03
C ASP A 66 2.91 -16.51 -2.57
N HIS A 67 3.60 -15.82 -1.66
CA HIS A 67 3.57 -16.13 -0.23
C HIS A 67 2.14 -16.00 0.35
N PHE A 68 1.47 -14.87 0.12
CA PHE A 68 0.13 -14.64 0.67
C PHE A 68 -0.95 -15.45 -0.02
N VAL A 69 -0.84 -15.68 -1.33
CA VAL A 69 -1.75 -16.56 -2.08
C VAL A 69 -1.66 -18.00 -1.54
N ALA A 70 -0.44 -18.51 -1.32
CA ALA A 70 -0.24 -19.84 -0.75
C ALA A 70 -0.77 -19.93 0.69
N SER A 71 -0.54 -18.93 1.53
CA SER A 71 -1.02 -18.91 2.92
C SER A 71 -2.54 -18.94 3.05
N LEU A 72 -3.25 -18.39 2.05
CA LEU A 72 -4.71 -18.37 1.99
C LEU A 72 -5.32 -19.58 1.25
N GLY A 73 -4.49 -20.50 0.76
CA GLY A 73 -4.94 -21.68 0.00
C GLY A 73 -5.65 -21.31 -1.31
N ARG A 74 -5.27 -20.20 -1.94
CA ARG A 74 -5.89 -19.68 -3.16
C ARG A 74 -5.16 -20.17 -4.40
N GLY A 75 -5.88 -20.11 -5.52
CA GLY A 75 -5.28 -20.27 -6.84
C GLY A 75 -4.39 -19.05 -7.22
N PRO A 76 -3.60 -19.19 -8.29
CA PRO A 76 -2.66 -18.15 -8.71
C PRO A 76 -3.38 -16.83 -8.99
N LEU A 77 -2.83 -15.75 -8.44
CA LEU A 77 -3.33 -14.38 -8.57
C LEU A 77 -2.28 -13.55 -9.33
N ARG A 78 -2.70 -12.71 -10.26
CA ARG A 78 -1.79 -11.87 -11.05
C ARG A 78 -2.07 -10.39 -10.79
N VAL A 79 -1.02 -9.59 -10.81
CA VAL A 79 -1.14 -8.13 -10.83
C VAL A 79 -1.24 -7.68 -12.28
N THR A 80 -2.18 -6.79 -12.62
CA THR A 80 -2.29 -6.22 -13.97
C THR A 80 -1.09 -5.30 -14.26
N ASP A 81 -0.76 -5.13 -15.53
CA ASP A 81 0.35 -4.23 -15.93
C ASP A 81 0.14 -2.81 -15.40
N ARG A 82 -1.10 -2.32 -15.41
CA ARG A 82 -1.47 -1.00 -14.87
C ARG A 82 -1.21 -0.89 -13.38
N ALA A 83 -1.55 -1.90 -12.59
CA ALA A 83 -1.29 -1.92 -11.16
C ALA A 83 0.22 -2.07 -10.89
N MET A 84 0.92 -2.86 -11.70
CA MET A 84 2.37 -3.02 -11.61
C MET A 84 3.09 -1.70 -11.87
N ASP A 85 2.73 -0.95 -12.92
CA ASP A 85 3.33 0.36 -13.23
C ASP A 85 3.18 1.34 -12.07
N VAL A 86 2.01 1.37 -11.43
CA VAL A 86 1.74 2.20 -10.25
C VAL A 86 2.62 1.80 -9.07
N LEU A 87 2.75 0.50 -8.82
CA LEU A 87 3.57 -0.02 -7.72
C LEU A 87 5.06 0.23 -7.94
N LEU A 88 5.55 0.12 -9.18
CA LEU A 88 6.94 0.40 -9.55
C LEU A 88 7.28 1.90 -9.44
N GLY A 89 6.32 2.79 -9.74
CA GLY A 89 6.50 4.23 -9.67
C GLY A 89 6.39 4.82 -8.26
N TYR A 90 5.92 4.06 -7.27
CA TYR A 90 5.78 4.57 -5.91
C TYR A 90 7.11 4.53 -5.13
N PRO A 91 7.45 5.56 -4.36
CA PRO A 91 8.78 5.69 -3.72
C PRO A 91 8.99 4.83 -2.46
N TRP A 92 7.97 4.16 -1.96
CA TRP A 92 8.01 3.24 -0.82
C TRP A 92 8.72 3.82 0.41
N PRO A 93 8.20 4.89 1.04
CA PRO A 93 8.83 5.49 2.21
C PRO A 93 9.00 4.51 3.38
N GLY A 94 8.09 3.55 3.55
CA GLY A 94 8.19 2.45 4.51
C GLY A 94 8.98 1.24 4.01
N ASN A 95 9.63 1.36 2.84
CA ASN A 95 10.46 0.32 2.22
C ASN A 95 9.74 -1.03 2.08
N ILE A 96 10.45 -2.14 2.33
CA ILE A 96 9.94 -3.51 2.14
C ILE A 96 8.72 -3.79 3.04
N ARG A 97 8.68 -3.26 4.27
CA ARG A 97 7.54 -3.48 5.18
C ARG A 97 6.24 -2.84 4.66
N GLU A 98 6.34 -1.66 4.07
CA GLU A 98 5.18 -1.02 3.46
C GLU A 98 4.71 -1.80 2.23
N LEU A 99 5.63 -2.22 1.38
CA LEU A 99 5.35 -3.04 0.21
C LEU A 99 4.64 -4.34 0.60
N GLU A 100 5.19 -5.08 1.56
CA GLU A 100 4.62 -6.32 2.10
C GLU A 100 3.18 -6.13 2.57
N ASN A 101 2.92 -5.13 3.44
CA ASN A 101 1.59 -4.82 3.95
C ASN A 101 0.61 -4.45 2.83
N VAL A 102 1.07 -3.73 1.80
CA VAL A 102 0.23 -3.35 0.66
C VAL A 102 -0.14 -4.59 -0.15
N ILE A 103 0.80 -5.47 -0.45
CA ILE A 103 0.54 -6.70 -1.21
C ILE A 103 -0.40 -7.63 -0.41
N GLU A 104 -0.15 -7.81 0.89
CA GLU A 104 -1.04 -8.58 1.77
C GLU A 104 -2.49 -8.07 1.68
N ARG A 105 -2.67 -6.76 1.84
CA ARG A 105 -3.98 -6.12 1.72
C ARG A 105 -4.61 -6.33 0.35
N MET A 106 -3.84 -6.18 -0.73
CA MET A 106 -4.33 -6.38 -2.10
C MET A 106 -4.83 -7.82 -2.30
N VAL A 107 -4.09 -8.81 -1.81
CA VAL A 107 -4.49 -10.23 -1.87
C VAL A 107 -5.76 -10.47 -1.07
N HIS A 108 -5.90 -9.90 0.11
CA HIS A 108 -7.12 -10.02 0.91
C HIS A 108 -8.33 -9.36 0.26
N MET A 109 -8.16 -8.21 -0.40
CA MET A 109 -9.26 -7.48 -1.05
C MET A 109 -9.67 -8.06 -2.41
N SER A 110 -8.82 -8.85 -3.06
CA SER A 110 -9.06 -9.48 -4.37
C SER A 110 -9.84 -10.78 -4.29
N GLN A 111 -10.75 -10.93 -3.29
CA GLN A 111 -11.53 -12.16 -3.13
C GLN A 111 -12.44 -12.39 -4.36
N GLY A 112 -12.28 -13.58 -4.97
CA GLY A 112 -13.15 -14.01 -6.07
C GLY A 112 -12.77 -13.49 -7.46
N VAL A 113 -11.62 -12.78 -7.60
CA VAL A 113 -11.10 -12.34 -8.90
C VAL A 113 -9.71 -12.93 -9.16
N PRO A 114 -9.38 -13.29 -10.41
CA PRO A 114 -8.10 -13.91 -10.75
C PRO A 114 -6.95 -12.90 -10.91
N SER A 115 -7.27 -11.60 -10.88
CA SER A 115 -6.28 -10.53 -11.09
C SER A 115 -6.52 -9.34 -10.16
N ILE A 116 -5.43 -8.72 -9.75
CA ILE A 116 -5.39 -7.49 -8.96
C ILE A 116 -5.22 -6.31 -9.90
N ASP A 117 -6.15 -5.36 -9.85
CA ASP A 117 -6.06 -4.11 -10.62
C ASP A 117 -5.94 -2.91 -9.66
N ILE A 118 -5.84 -1.71 -10.22
CA ILE A 118 -5.62 -0.45 -9.51
C ILE A 118 -6.73 -0.11 -8.49
N ASP A 119 -7.91 -0.66 -8.64
CA ASP A 119 -9.08 -0.39 -7.76
C ASP A 119 -8.88 -0.90 -6.32
N VAL A 120 -8.02 -1.90 -6.12
CA VAL A 120 -7.66 -2.42 -4.78
C VAL A 120 -6.44 -1.75 -4.17
N LEU A 121 -5.74 -0.87 -4.92
CA LEU A 121 -4.60 -0.15 -4.41
C LEU A 121 -5.00 0.91 -3.37
N PRO A 122 -4.19 1.11 -2.32
CA PRO A 122 -4.41 2.18 -1.36
C PRO A 122 -4.42 3.57 -2.00
N ALA A 123 -5.27 4.46 -1.50
CA ALA A 123 -5.43 5.80 -2.06
C ALA A 123 -4.15 6.67 -1.99
N ASN A 124 -3.29 6.44 -1.01
CA ASN A 124 -1.99 7.13 -0.90
C ASN A 124 -1.03 6.74 -2.04
N ILE A 125 -1.12 5.52 -2.55
CA ILE A 125 -0.33 5.06 -3.70
C ILE A 125 -0.92 5.62 -5.00
N LEU A 126 -2.24 5.53 -5.17
CA LEU A 126 -2.94 6.03 -6.36
C LEU A 126 -2.83 7.55 -6.56
N ASN A 127 -2.72 8.31 -5.47
CA ASN A 127 -2.67 9.79 -5.50
C ASN A 127 -1.24 10.33 -5.44
N HIS A 128 -0.21 9.48 -5.55
CA HIS A 128 1.16 9.94 -5.50
C HIS A 128 1.52 10.70 -6.80
N GLU A 129 1.96 11.96 -6.64
CA GLU A 129 2.42 12.79 -7.75
C GLU A 129 3.80 12.30 -8.20
N GLY A 130 3.89 11.62 -9.33
CA GLY A 130 5.18 11.15 -9.86
C GLY A 130 5.16 9.76 -10.48
N ILE A 131 4.00 9.12 -10.61
CA ILE A 131 3.87 7.84 -11.30
C ILE A 131 3.94 8.10 -12.82
N PRO A 132 4.99 7.62 -13.54
CA PRO A 132 5.02 7.67 -14.99
C PRO A 132 3.88 6.82 -15.54
N GLY A 133 2.91 7.44 -16.17
CA GLY A 133 1.72 6.74 -16.70
C GLY A 133 0.49 6.83 -15.80
N GLY A 134 0.55 7.54 -14.70
CA GLY A 134 -0.65 7.98 -14.00
C GLY A 134 -1.53 8.69 -15.00
N VAL A 135 -2.69 8.10 -15.34
CA VAL A 135 -3.70 8.76 -16.18
C VAL A 135 -3.84 10.18 -15.61
N PRO A 136 -3.59 11.24 -16.41
CA PRO A 136 -3.84 12.58 -15.93
C PRO A 136 -5.31 12.61 -15.55
N ARG A 137 -5.60 12.48 -14.27
CA ARG A 137 -6.91 12.86 -13.79
C ARG A 137 -6.93 14.36 -13.97
N PRO A 138 -7.80 14.91 -14.83
CA PRO A 138 -8.01 16.34 -14.83
C PRO A 138 -8.22 16.72 -13.36
N ALA A 139 -7.55 17.78 -12.91
CA ALA A 139 -7.70 18.34 -11.58
C ALA A 139 -9.15 18.86 -11.44
N VAL A 140 -10.06 17.93 -11.24
CA VAL A 140 -11.47 18.23 -10.97
C VAL A 140 -11.55 18.46 -9.47
N PRO A 141 -12.00 19.62 -9.02
CA PRO A 141 -12.21 19.90 -7.61
C PRO A 141 -12.96 18.74 -6.96
N ARG A 142 -12.47 18.22 -5.86
CA ARG A 142 -12.95 17.00 -5.17
C ARG A 142 -14.47 16.96 -4.86
N GLY A 143 -15.21 18.03 -5.14
CA GLY A 143 -16.65 18.12 -4.99
C GLY A 143 -17.46 17.84 -6.26
N LEU A 144 -16.95 18.20 -7.45
CA LEU A 144 -17.74 18.16 -8.70
C LEU A 144 -17.85 16.75 -9.29
N LEU A 145 -16.81 15.90 -9.23
CA LEU A 145 -16.88 14.53 -9.72
C LEU A 145 -17.79 13.65 -8.86
N SER A 146 -17.79 13.86 -7.54
CA SER A 146 -18.70 13.11 -6.65
C SER A 146 -20.15 13.50 -6.87
N HIS A 147 -20.45 14.74 -7.25
CA HIS A 147 -21.79 15.20 -7.58
C HIS A 147 -22.30 14.59 -8.90
N GLN A 148 -21.49 14.65 -9.95
CA GLN A 148 -21.84 14.08 -11.25
C GLN A 148 -21.93 12.55 -11.20
N GLU A 149 -21.04 11.89 -10.44
CA GLU A 149 -21.09 10.44 -10.23
C GLU A 149 -22.38 10.04 -9.49
N LYS A 150 -22.74 10.79 -8.44
CA LYS A 150 -24.01 10.58 -7.72
C LYS A 150 -25.23 10.77 -8.62
N GLU A 151 -25.27 11.85 -9.39
CA GLU A 151 -26.36 12.14 -10.33
C GLU A 151 -26.50 11.06 -11.40
N THR A 152 -25.37 10.58 -11.94
CA THR A 152 -25.34 9.51 -12.94
C THR A 152 -25.91 8.20 -12.36
N ILE A 153 -25.54 7.86 -11.13
CA ILE A 153 -26.07 6.66 -10.44
C ILE A 153 -27.56 6.81 -10.15
N VAL A 154 -28.00 7.98 -9.67
CA VAL A 154 -29.41 8.24 -9.38
C VAL A 154 -30.25 8.16 -10.67
N ARG A 155 -29.80 8.78 -11.76
CA ARG A 155 -30.47 8.71 -13.06
C ARG A 155 -30.60 7.27 -13.55
N ALA A 156 -29.51 6.51 -13.53
CA ALA A 156 -29.49 5.11 -13.96
C ALA A 156 -30.41 4.21 -13.09
N LEU A 157 -30.50 4.50 -11.79
CA LEU A 157 -31.42 3.81 -10.87
C LEU A 157 -32.89 4.13 -11.22
N GLN A 158 -33.22 5.38 -11.49
CA GLN A 158 -34.54 5.82 -11.87
C GLN A 158 -34.97 5.21 -13.21
N GLU A 159 -34.11 5.25 -14.23
CA GLU A 159 -34.36 4.64 -15.54
C GLU A 159 -34.54 3.11 -15.47
N ALA A 160 -33.87 2.46 -14.52
CA ALA A 160 -33.99 1.02 -14.27
C ALA A 160 -35.07 0.65 -13.26
N GLY A 161 -35.87 1.61 -12.78
CA GLY A 161 -36.95 1.39 -11.79
C GLY A 161 -36.45 0.77 -10.48
N GLY A 162 -35.25 1.15 -10.02
CA GLY A 162 -34.61 0.61 -8.81
C GLY A 162 -33.94 -0.76 -8.98
N ASN A 163 -33.89 -1.30 -10.20
CA ASN A 163 -33.31 -2.61 -10.45
C ASN A 163 -31.76 -2.55 -10.48
N ILE A 164 -31.12 -2.94 -9.36
CA ILE A 164 -29.68 -2.94 -9.16
C ILE A 164 -28.92 -3.68 -10.26
N ARG A 165 -29.47 -4.79 -10.77
CA ARG A 165 -28.81 -5.59 -11.81
C ARG A 165 -28.79 -4.88 -13.15
N ALA A 166 -29.89 -4.25 -13.51
CA ALA A 166 -30.01 -3.46 -14.74
C ALA A 166 -29.16 -2.21 -14.66
N THR A 167 -29.19 -1.50 -13.54
CA THR A 167 -28.37 -0.31 -13.29
C THR A 167 -26.87 -0.59 -13.35
N ALA A 168 -26.41 -1.66 -12.72
CA ALA A 168 -24.99 -2.05 -12.76
C ALA A 168 -24.53 -2.37 -14.19
N LYS A 169 -25.39 -3.05 -14.97
CA LYS A 169 -25.13 -3.35 -16.39
C LYS A 169 -25.09 -2.06 -17.24
N ALA A 170 -26.02 -1.14 -17.02
CA ALA A 170 -26.09 0.13 -17.74
C ALA A 170 -24.86 1.02 -17.46
N LEU A 171 -24.37 0.99 -16.22
CA LEU A 171 -23.18 1.75 -15.79
C LEU A 171 -21.85 1.04 -16.08
N GLY A 172 -21.86 -0.19 -16.60
CA GLY A 172 -20.65 -0.96 -16.89
C GLY A 172 -19.84 -1.37 -15.65
N ILE A 173 -20.48 -1.47 -14.47
CA ILE A 173 -19.84 -1.82 -13.21
C ILE A 173 -20.40 -3.11 -12.60
N SER A 174 -19.66 -3.72 -11.69
CA SER A 174 -20.16 -4.88 -10.95
C SER A 174 -21.27 -4.49 -9.97
N ARG A 175 -22.15 -5.42 -9.61
CA ARG A 175 -23.19 -5.19 -8.58
C ARG A 175 -22.60 -4.78 -7.24
N SER A 176 -21.52 -5.42 -6.83
CA SER A 176 -20.78 -5.07 -5.60
C SER A 176 -20.21 -3.65 -5.68
N GLY A 177 -19.66 -3.25 -6.84
CA GLY A 177 -19.18 -1.90 -7.09
C GLY A 177 -20.29 -0.84 -7.00
N LEU A 178 -21.48 -1.15 -7.54
CA LEU A 178 -22.65 -0.26 -7.42
C LEU A 178 -23.09 -0.11 -5.96
N TYR A 179 -23.18 -1.19 -5.17
CA TYR A 179 -23.52 -1.12 -3.75
C TYR A 179 -22.52 -0.28 -2.93
N VAL A 180 -21.22 -0.42 -3.17
CA VAL A 180 -20.19 0.39 -2.51
C VAL A 180 -20.38 1.88 -2.83
N LYS A 181 -20.65 2.23 -4.10
CA LYS A 181 -20.89 3.61 -4.52
C LYS A 181 -22.19 4.17 -3.94
N MET A 182 -23.27 3.40 -3.96
CA MET A 182 -24.55 3.79 -3.34
C MET A 182 -24.38 4.06 -1.84
N ARG A 183 -23.70 3.18 -1.12
CA ARG A 183 -23.41 3.36 0.32
C ARG A 183 -22.57 4.60 0.59
N ARG A 184 -21.58 4.88 -0.27
CA ARG A 184 -20.74 6.09 -0.18
C ARG A 184 -21.54 7.38 -0.35
N PHE A 185 -22.57 7.37 -1.20
CA PHE A 185 -23.41 8.53 -1.48
C PHE A 185 -24.71 8.57 -0.66
N GLY A 186 -24.90 7.62 0.26
CA GLY A 186 -26.12 7.53 1.08
C GLY A 186 -27.38 7.27 0.25
N LEU A 187 -27.27 6.54 -0.87
CA LEU A 187 -28.39 6.21 -1.74
C LEU A 187 -29.01 4.86 -1.35
N SER A 188 -30.33 4.81 -1.23
CA SER A 188 -31.09 3.57 -1.01
C SER A 188 -31.82 3.16 -2.30
N PRO A 189 -31.86 1.85 -2.63
CA PRO A 189 -32.57 1.37 -3.81
C PRO A 189 -34.09 1.70 -3.79
N ASP A 190 -34.65 1.84 -2.60
CA ASP A 190 -36.08 2.08 -2.39
C ASP A 190 -36.48 3.55 -2.55
N GLU A 191 -35.54 4.48 -2.48
CA GLU A 191 -35.80 5.93 -2.66
C GLU A 191 -35.81 6.36 -4.14
N CYS A 192 -35.45 5.46 -5.05
CA CYS A 192 -35.36 5.73 -6.49
C CYS A 192 -36.41 4.96 -7.33
N ARG A 193 -37.48 4.48 -6.68
CA ARG A 193 -38.62 3.87 -7.36
C ARG A 193 -39.60 4.87 -7.92
#